data_0faf2e17af9688e77fb3cb2c751e154a
#
_entry.id   0faf2e17af9688e77fb3cb2c751e154a
#
_cell.length_a   1.000
_cell.length_b   1.000
_cell.length_c   1.000
_cell.angle_alpha   90.00
_cell.angle_beta   90.00
_cell.angle_gamma   90.00
#
_symmetry.space_group_name_H-M   'P 1'
#
loop_
_entity.id
_entity.type
_entity.pdbx_description
1 polymer ?
#
loop_
_entity_poly.entity_id
_entity_poly.type
_entity_poly.pdbx_seq_one_letter_code
_entity_poly.pdbx_strand_id
1 'polypeptide(L)'
;MTNSVQTTIYIGLNDAETGLQRFDTEKYISILKNVCRNYEVAFSVQQINGGYFHEDGRYTEENTLSLMLIDVPEETVTEIAKDLCAFFKQESVMVTSAPTKVVFIKEKL
;
A
#
# COMPACT_ATOMS: atom_id res chain seq x y z
N MET A 1 -13.69 -1.58 -23.15
CA MET A 1 -13.28 -0.68 -22.08
C MET A 1 -14.27 -0.76 -20.93
N THR A 2 -13.85 -1.22 -19.79
CA THR A 2 -14.72 -1.42 -18.63
C THR A 2 -14.42 -0.37 -17.57
N ASN A 3 -15.46 0.06 -16.85
CA ASN A 3 -15.27 0.88 -15.67
C ASN A 3 -14.72 -0.01 -14.55
N SER A 4 -13.61 0.39 -14.01
CA SER A 4 -12.93 -0.31 -12.95
C SER A 4 -12.74 0.58 -11.74
N VAL A 5 -12.27 0.02 -10.65
CA VAL A 5 -11.92 0.75 -9.44
C VAL A 5 -10.45 0.53 -9.15
N GLN A 6 -9.72 1.63 -9.00
CA GLN A 6 -8.34 1.60 -8.53
C GLN A 6 -8.33 1.89 -7.03
N THR A 7 -7.69 1.02 -6.28
CA THR A 7 -7.51 1.21 -4.85
C THR A 7 -6.02 1.29 -4.57
N THR A 8 -5.62 2.25 -3.75
CA THR A 8 -4.23 2.42 -3.35
C THR A 8 -4.14 2.37 -1.83
N ILE A 9 -3.23 1.55 -1.32
CA ILE A 9 -2.93 1.47 0.10
C ILE A 9 -1.57 2.10 0.32
N TYR A 10 -1.49 3.09 1.21
CA TYR A 10 -0.25 3.77 1.56
C TYR A 10 0.19 3.31 2.93
N ILE A 11 1.38 2.72 3.01
CA ILE A 11 1.90 2.15 4.25
C ILE A 11 3.24 2.80 4.58
N GLY A 12 3.31 3.53 5.69
CA GLY A 12 4.56 4.05 6.21
C GLY A 12 5.44 2.94 6.77
N LEU A 13 6.75 3.14 6.79
CA LEU A 13 7.70 2.15 7.25
C LEU A 13 8.29 2.45 8.63
N ASN A 14 7.99 3.61 9.21
CA ASN A 14 8.41 3.89 10.58
C ASN A 14 7.50 3.15 11.56
N ASP A 15 8.11 2.40 12.46
CA ASP A 15 7.40 1.69 13.53
C ASP A 15 6.65 2.71 14.40
N ALA A 16 5.38 2.45 14.71
CA ALA A 16 4.54 3.37 15.46
C ALA A 16 5.05 3.62 16.89
N GLU A 17 5.71 2.64 17.49
CA GLU A 17 6.23 2.78 18.85
C GLU A 17 7.56 3.53 18.91
N THR A 18 8.45 3.28 17.95
CA THR A 18 9.82 3.81 17.99
C THR A 18 10.01 5.04 17.12
N GLY A 19 9.13 5.25 16.14
CA GLY A 19 9.28 6.32 15.16
C GLY A 19 10.41 6.09 14.16
N LEU A 20 10.95 4.88 14.10
CA LEU A 20 12.08 4.54 13.24
C LEU A 20 11.75 3.38 12.32
N GLN A 21 12.35 3.40 11.14
CA GLN A 21 12.30 2.27 10.22
C GLN A 21 13.26 1.18 10.73
N ARG A 22 12.73 0.00 11.04
CA ARG A 22 13.51 -1.06 11.70
C ARG A 22 14.33 -1.90 10.73
N PHE A 23 13.88 -2.04 9.50
CA PHE A 23 14.49 -2.92 8.50
C PHE A 23 14.71 -2.17 7.20
N ASP A 24 15.53 -2.75 6.33
CA ASP A 24 15.70 -2.22 4.98
C ASP A 24 14.37 -2.25 4.23
N THR A 25 14.14 -1.26 3.38
CA THR A 25 12.91 -1.13 2.59
C THR A 25 12.59 -2.42 1.81
N GLU A 26 13.62 -3.10 1.30
CA GLU A 26 13.44 -4.35 0.56
C GLU A 26 12.75 -5.44 1.37
N LYS A 27 12.98 -5.49 2.68
CA LYS A 27 12.30 -6.45 3.55
C LYS A 27 10.81 -6.18 3.62
N TYR A 28 10.43 -4.91 3.74
CA TYR A 28 9.02 -4.51 3.75
C TYR A 28 8.34 -4.82 2.42
N ILE A 29 9.03 -4.55 1.31
CA ILE A 29 8.53 -4.90 -0.02
C ILE A 29 8.29 -6.40 -0.14
N SER A 30 9.24 -7.21 0.36
CA SER A 30 9.11 -8.67 0.35
C SER A 30 7.88 -9.14 1.13
N ILE A 31 7.65 -8.56 2.33
CA ILE A 31 6.47 -8.87 3.14
C ILE A 31 5.19 -8.51 2.39
N LEU A 32 5.14 -7.32 1.80
CA LEU A 32 3.99 -6.86 1.03
C LEU A 32 3.68 -7.80 -0.14
N LYS A 33 4.71 -8.20 -0.88
CA LYS A 33 4.55 -9.14 -1.99
C LYS A 33 3.98 -10.47 -1.52
N ASN A 34 4.45 -10.98 -0.39
CA ASN A 34 3.94 -12.23 0.17
C ASN A 34 2.47 -12.11 0.57
N VAL A 35 2.07 -10.99 1.17
CA VAL A 35 0.67 -10.75 1.50
C VAL A 35 -0.18 -10.78 0.24
N CYS A 36 0.20 -10.04 -0.80
CA CYS A 36 -0.55 -10.01 -2.06
C CYS A 36 -0.64 -11.39 -2.71
N ARG A 37 0.44 -12.17 -2.67
CA ARG A 37 0.45 -13.52 -3.21
C ARG A 37 -0.52 -14.43 -2.43
N ASN A 38 -0.59 -14.29 -1.13
CA ASN A 38 -1.51 -15.08 -0.30
C ASN A 38 -2.97 -14.79 -0.64
N TYR A 39 -3.28 -13.55 -1.01
CA TYR A 39 -4.63 -13.18 -1.43
C TYR A 39 -4.86 -13.37 -2.94
N GLU A 40 -3.84 -13.80 -3.67
CA GLU A 40 -3.93 -14.05 -5.11
C GLU A 40 -4.40 -12.82 -5.90
N VAL A 41 -3.90 -11.64 -5.53
CA VAL A 41 -4.24 -10.40 -6.22
C VAL A 41 -3.06 -9.90 -7.05
N ALA A 42 -3.38 -9.34 -8.21
CA ALA A 42 -2.40 -8.60 -9.00
C ALA A 42 -2.13 -7.26 -8.30
N PHE A 43 -0.91 -6.78 -8.35
CA PHE A 43 -0.54 -5.56 -7.65
C PHE A 43 0.60 -4.84 -8.34
N SER A 44 0.73 -3.56 -8.02
CA SER A 44 1.92 -2.76 -8.31
C SER A 44 2.35 -2.07 -7.04
N VAL A 45 3.64 -2.03 -6.77
CA VAL A 45 4.17 -1.38 -5.57
C VAL A 45 5.30 -0.44 -5.96
N GLN A 46 5.32 0.73 -5.32
CA GLN A 46 6.43 1.67 -5.47
C GLN A 46 6.75 2.29 -4.12
N GLN A 47 8.01 2.67 -3.97
CA GLN A 47 8.49 3.41 -2.81
C GLN A 47 8.30 4.90 -3.07
N ILE A 48 7.73 5.59 -2.10
CA ILE A 48 7.55 7.04 -2.13
C ILE A 48 8.00 7.62 -0.79
N ASN A 49 8.15 8.94 -0.73
CA ASN A 49 8.37 9.63 0.54
C ASN A 49 7.05 10.21 1.01
N GLY A 50 6.71 9.97 2.25
CA GLY A 50 5.53 10.54 2.88
C GLY A 50 5.93 11.50 3.98
N GLY A 51 5.14 12.54 4.17
CA GLY A 51 5.36 13.48 5.26
C GLY A 51 4.03 13.90 5.87
N TYR A 52 4.01 14.12 7.18
CA TYR A 52 2.81 14.54 7.87
C TYR A 52 3.14 15.27 9.16
N PHE A 53 2.17 16.06 9.61
CA PHE A 53 2.25 16.75 10.89
C PHE A 53 1.43 15.99 11.94
N HIS A 54 2.04 15.81 13.11
CA HIS A 54 1.32 15.33 14.28
C HIS A 54 0.46 16.45 14.85
N GLU A 55 -0.49 16.11 15.71
CA GLU A 55 -1.37 17.11 16.34
C GLU A 55 -0.59 18.16 17.14
N ASP A 56 0.56 17.78 17.71
CA ASP A 56 1.40 18.67 18.50
C ASP A 56 2.32 19.57 17.64
N GLY A 57 2.19 19.51 16.31
CA GLY A 57 2.94 20.31 15.37
C GLY A 57 4.27 19.70 14.91
N ARG A 58 4.68 18.55 15.45
CA ARG A 58 5.89 17.88 14.98
C ARG A 58 5.69 17.38 13.56
N TYR A 59 6.74 17.46 12.76
CA TYR A 59 6.74 16.99 11.39
C TYR A 59 7.52 15.68 11.29
N THR A 60 6.97 14.71 10.59
CA THR A 60 7.62 13.42 10.34
C THR A 60 7.65 13.14 8.85
N GLU A 61 8.81 12.74 8.36
CA GLU A 61 8.96 12.17 7.02
C GLU A 61 9.34 10.71 7.17
N GLU A 62 8.81 9.87 6.28
CA GLU A 62 9.14 8.44 6.29
C GLU A 62 9.10 7.86 4.90
N ASN A 63 9.85 6.77 4.70
CA ASN A 63 9.68 5.94 3.53
C ASN A 63 8.28 5.32 3.59
N THR A 64 7.62 5.27 2.46
CA THR A 64 6.25 4.79 2.35
C THR A 64 6.15 3.88 1.14
N LEU A 65 5.38 2.82 1.24
CA LEU A 65 5.03 1.98 0.10
C LEU A 65 3.63 2.34 -0.37
N SER A 66 3.52 2.50 -1.68
CA SER A 66 2.24 2.73 -2.36
C SER A 66 1.89 1.43 -3.08
N LEU A 67 0.83 0.77 -2.63
CA LEU A 67 0.35 -0.48 -3.20
C LEU A 67 -0.92 -0.21 -4.00
N MET A 68 -0.87 -0.42 -5.31
CA MET A 68 -1.99 -0.18 -6.19
C MET A 68 -2.63 -1.50 -6.62
N LEU A 69 -3.94 -1.56 -6.51
CA LEU A 69 -4.78 -2.71 -6.84
C LEU A 69 -5.89 -2.27 -7.78
N ILE A 70 -6.26 -3.13 -8.73
CA ILE A 70 -7.36 -2.87 -9.66
C ILE A 70 -8.43 -3.93 -9.47
N ASP A 71 -9.66 -3.49 -9.25
CA ASP A 71 -10.84 -4.34 -9.13
C ASP A 71 -10.74 -5.45 -8.09
N VAL A 72 -10.02 -5.19 -7.00
CA VAL A 72 -9.99 -6.10 -5.85
C VAL A 72 -11.20 -5.80 -4.97
N PRO A 73 -11.96 -6.82 -4.55
CA PRO A 73 -13.13 -6.58 -3.68
C PRO A 73 -12.77 -5.82 -2.42
N GLU A 74 -13.68 -4.96 -1.98
CA GLU A 74 -13.45 -4.09 -0.83
C GLU A 74 -13.08 -4.88 0.44
N GLU A 75 -13.74 -6.02 0.67
CA GLU A 75 -13.42 -6.87 1.83
C GLU A 75 -11.98 -7.38 1.76
N THR A 76 -11.52 -7.76 0.58
CA THR A 76 -10.14 -8.24 0.38
C THR A 76 -9.14 -7.11 0.58
N VAL A 77 -9.43 -5.92 0.06
CA VAL A 77 -8.59 -4.72 0.29
C VAL A 77 -8.46 -4.46 1.79
N THR A 78 -9.57 -4.53 2.52
CA THR A 78 -9.57 -4.30 3.97
C THR A 78 -8.70 -5.33 4.70
N GLU A 79 -8.78 -6.60 4.33
CA GLU A 79 -7.96 -7.64 4.96
C GLU A 79 -6.48 -7.46 4.64
N ILE A 80 -6.14 -7.13 3.39
CA ILE A 80 -4.76 -6.82 3.02
C ILE A 80 -4.24 -5.63 3.84
N ALA A 81 -5.03 -4.57 3.94
CA ALA A 81 -4.65 -3.38 4.68
C ALA A 81 -4.42 -3.68 6.16
N LYS A 82 -5.27 -4.51 6.77
CA LYS A 82 -5.12 -4.93 8.16
C LYS A 82 -3.84 -5.74 8.36
N ASP A 83 -3.55 -6.68 7.47
CA ASP A 83 -2.35 -7.50 7.55
C ASP A 83 -1.09 -6.64 7.45
N LEU A 84 -1.06 -5.72 6.48
CA LEU A 84 0.08 -4.82 6.31
C LEU A 84 0.25 -3.88 7.51
N CYS A 85 -0.85 -3.35 8.03
CA CYS A 85 -0.83 -2.51 9.22
C CYS A 85 -0.20 -3.25 10.40
N ALA A 86 -0.56 -4.51 10.60
CA ALA A 86 -0.02 -5.33 11.69
C ALA A 86 1.45 -5.69 11.46
N PHE A 87 1.81 -6.18 10.27
CA PHE A 87 3.18 -6.58 9.97
C PHE A 87 4.16 -5.41 10.01
N PHE A 88 3.72 -4.22 9.61
CA PHE A 88 4.58 -3.04 9.54
C PHE A 88 4.54 -2.21 10.83
N LYS A 89 3.80 -2.68 11.85
CA LYS A 89 3.68 -1.98 13.14
C LYS A 89 3.18 -0.54 12.99
N GLN A 90 2.15 -0.36 12.18
CA GLN A 90 1.54 0.93 11.93
C GLN A 90 0.28 1.09 12.79
N GLU A 91 -0.01 2.31 13.22
CA GLU A 91 -1.30 2.61 13.88
C GLU A 91 -2.43 2.52 12.87
N SER A 92 -2.17 2.98 11.66
CA SER A 92 -3.15 2.96 10.57
C SER A 92 -2.45 3.00 9.23
N VAL A 93 -3.18 2.62 8.20
CA VAL A 93 -2.76 2.81 6.81
C VAL A 93 -3.86 3.55 6.08
N MET A 94 -3.49 4.34 5.09
CA MET A 94 -4.46 5.11 4.31
C MET A 94 -4.86 4.31 3.08
N VAL A 95 -6.16 4.21 2.84
CA VAL A 95 -6.69 3.55 1.65
C VAL A 95 -7.51 4.56 0.86
N THR A 96 -7.20 4.68 -0.42
CA THR A 96 -7.96 5.53 -1.35
C THR A 96 -8.52 4.69 -2.48
N SER A 97 -9.68 5.07 -3.00
CA SER A 97 -10.30 4.40 -4.14
C SER A 97 -10.86 5.43 -5.10
N ALA A 98 -10.76 5.14 -6.39
CA ALA A 98 -11.29 6.01 -7.42
C ALA A 98 -11.72 5.20 -8.63
N PRO A 99 -12.76 5.64 -9.35
CA PRO A 99 -13.09 5.03 -10.63
C PRO A 99 -11.94 5.21 -11.61
N THR A 100 -11.70 4.21 -12.43
CA THR A 100 -10.67 4.27 -13.46
C THR A 100 -11.12 3.50 -14.69
N LYS A 101 -10.47 3.73 -15.81
CA LYS A 101 -10.68 2.96 -17.02
C LYS A 101 -9.44 2.13 -17.27
N VAL A 102 -9.65 0.83 -17.51
CA VAL A 102 -8.56 -0.10 -17.79
C VAL A 102 -8.72 -0.66 -19.20
N VAL A 103 -7.65 -0.64 -19.95
CA VAL A 103 -7.58 -1.29 -21.25
C VAL A 103 -6.26 -2.02 -21.35
N PHE A 104 -6.31 -3.27 -21.81
CA PHE A 104 -5.10 -4.05 -22.05
C PHE A 104 -4.79 -3.99 -23.53
N ILE A 105 -3.66 -3.38 -23.86
CA ILE A 105 -3.22 -3.22 -25.24
C ILE A 105 -2.28 -4.39 -25.56
N LYS A 106 -2.61 -5.11 -26.61
CA LYS A 106 -1.84 -6.27 -27.05
C LYS A 106 -1.20 -5.99 -28.37
N GLU A 107 0.01 -6.49 -28.52
CA GLU A 107 0.65 -6.53 -29.83
C GLU A 107 -0.01 -7.62 -30.66
N LYS A 108 -0.26 -7.33 -31.91
CA LYS A 108 -0.79 -8.32 -32.85
C LYS A 108 0.38 -9.14 -33.39
N LEU A 109 0.45 -10.39 -33.00
CA LEU A 109 1.49 -11.33 -33.44
C LEU A 109 1.06 -12.11 -34.67
#